data_3b97d4fa997faeed07f5466e46a92a82
#
_entry.id   3b97d4fa997faeed07f5466e46a92a82
#
_cell.length_a   1.000
_cell.length_b   1.000
_cell.length_c   1.000
_cell.angle_alpha   90.00
_cell.angle_beta   90.00
_cell.angle_gamma   90.00
#
_symmetry.space_group_name_H-M   'P 1'
#
loop_
_entity.id
_entity.type
_entity.pdbx_description
1 polymer ?
#
loop_
_entity_poly.entity_id
_entity_poly.type
_entity_poly.pdbx_seq_one_letter_code
_entity_poly.pdbx_strand_id
1 'polypeptide(L)'
;MLVAAYAATAVAVGPAPEARQDVPRRGLLYEIRTGASTVYLFGTLHVGKPELYPLSRQTNLALAASERLYLEVSLTDATSVNVDTAAAAMYGDGISLGQKLPAALMEKVSARLARYQFPQELALKMKPWMLGQTLLLLEAKRRGYDPELANEFYLMDYARAAHKEILGLETLSEQFAIFDRMSQAQQQAFLEQTLAEIEDSSFEDRLKAMVDAWANADARALEAELQYEKTQDSVFASILLPRLIDERNRVMADRIADIARSGPKSFVAVGALHLVGKDGIVERLRRRGFTVRQL
;
A
#
# COMPACT_ATOMS: atom_id res chain seq x y z
N MET A 1 0.06 -0.16 2.12
CA MET A 1 0.09 -0.79 3.45
C MET A 1 -1.21 -1.51 3.74
N LEU A 2 -1.30 -2.76 3.35
CA LEU A 2 -2.54 -3.54 3.31
C LEU A 2 -2.31 -4.90 3.95
N VAL A 3 -2.40 -5.00 5.26
CA VAL A 3 -2.23 -6.30 5.92
C VAL A 3 -3.35 -6.68 6.89
N ALA A 4 -4.34 -5.83 7.09
CA ALA A 4 -5.40 -6.09 8.07
C ALA A 4 -6.65 -6.82 7.51
N ALA A 5 -6.72 -7.14 6.22
CA ALA A 5 -7.95 -7.71 5.62
C ALA A 5 -7.67 -8.93 4.74
N TYR A 6 -7.06 -9.99 5.30
CA TYR A 6 -7.02 -11.28 4.61
C TYR A 6 -8.01 -12.27 5.21
N ALA A 7 -9.26 -12.17 4.74
CA ALA A 7 -10.16 -13.30 4.61
C ALA A 7 -10.59 -13.33 3.14
N ALA A 8 -9.84 -14.09 2.33
CA ALA A 8 -10.03 -14.13 0.90
C ALA A 8 -11.36 -14.83 0.55
N THR A 9 -12.26 -14.10 -0.06
CA THR A 9 -13.22 -14.66 -0.99
C THR A 9 -12.71 -14.34 -2.40
N ALA A 10 -12.26 -15.35 -3.12
CA ALA A 10 -11.82 -15.24 -4.49
C ALA A 10 -13.01 -14.80 -5.37
N VAL A 11 -12.97 -13.59 -5.86
CA VAL A 11 -13.83 -13.16 -6.96
C VAL A 11 -13.17 -13.60 -8.25
N ALA A 12 -13.83 -14.48 -9.00
CA ALA A 12 -13.36 -14.95 -10.29
C ALA A 12 -13.28 -13.75 -11.26
N VAL A 13 -12.07 -13.34 -11.59
CA VAL A 13 -11.81 -12.39 -12.67
C VAL A 13 -11.93 -13.13 -13.98
N GLY A 14 -12.94 -12.79 -14.80
CA GLY A 14 -13.11 -13.31 -16.15
C GLY A 14 -11.94 -12.95 -17.06
N PRO A 15 -11.84 -13.57 -18.26
CA PRO A 15 -10.76 -13.33 -19.21
C PRO A 15 -10.64 -11.84 -19.53
N ALA A 16 -9.40 -11.40 -19.75
CA ALA A 16 -9.06 -10.00 -20.02
C ALA A 16 -9.96 -9.43 -21.12
N PRO A 17 -10.64 -8.28 -20.89
CA PRO A 17 -11.53 -7.71 -21.87
C PRO A 17 -10.76 -7.26 -23.11
N GLU A 18 -11.32 -7.57 -24.29
CA GLU A 18 -10.84 -7.08 -25.58
C GLU A 18 -10.70 -5.55 -25.59
N ALA A 19 -9.65 -5.09 -26.26
CA ALA A 19 -9.22 -3.70 -26.32
C ALA A 19 -10.34 -2.74 -26.72
N ARG A 20 -10.93 -2.05 -25.74
CA ARG A 20 -11.66 -0.79 -26.01
C ARG A 20 -10.66 0.35 -26.05
N GLN A 21 -10.79 1.20 -27.07
CA GLN A 21 -10.02 2.42 -27.24
C GLN A 21 -10.37 3.39 -26.10
N ASP A 22 -9.35 4.14 -25.60
CA ASP A 22 -9.47 5.24 -24.65
C ASP A 22 -9.84 4.90 -23.18
N VAL A 23 -9.15 3.92 -22.60
CA VAL A 23 -9.10 3.84 -21.13
C VAL A 23 -8.10 4.88 -20.62
N PRO A 24 -8.49 5.80 -19.71
CA PRO A 24 -7.56 6.78 -19.12
C PRO A 24 -6.29 6.12 -18.60
N ARG A 25 -5.18 6.84 -18.62
CA ARG A 25 -3.96 6.39 -17.94
C ARG A 25 -4.33 6.15 -16.47
N ARG A 26 -4.16 4.95 -15.99
CA ARG A 26 -4.47 4.58 -14.62
C ARG A 26 -3.20 4.10 -13.96
N GLY A 27 -2.73 4.90 -13.00
CA GLY A 27 -1.48 4.70 -12.30
C GLY A 27 -0.24 5.19 -13.04
N LEU A 28 0.80 5.46 -12.26
CA LEU A 28 2.12 5.81 -12.78
C LEU A 28 2.81 4.54 -13.28
N LEU A 29 3.12 4.49 -14.56
CA LEU A 29 3.89 3.40 -15.16
C LEU A 29 5.19 3.94 -15.72
N TYR A 30 6.32 3.36 -15.33
CA TYR A 30 7.64 3.68 -15.82
C TYR A 30 8.30 2.47 -16.43
N GLU A 31 9.14 2.71 -17.44
CA GLU A 31 10.03 1.73 -18.04
C GLU A 31 11.47 2.04 -17.66
N ILE A 32 12.16 1.04 -17.14
CA ILE A 32 13.58 1.09 -16.81
C ILE A 32 14.28 0.12 -17.77
N ARG A 33 15.13 0.64 -18.66
CA ARG A 33 15.90 -0.16 -19.60
C ARG A 33 17.35 -0.23 -19.19
N THR A 34 17.88 -1.43 -19.21
CA THR A 34 19.31 -1.71 -19.24
C THR A 34 19.63 -2.45 -20.54
N GLY A 35 20.90 -2.57 -20.92
CA GLY A 35 21.24 -3.25 -22.18
C GLY A 35 20.74 -4.68 -22.31
N ALA A 36 20.47 -5.36 -21.19
CA ALA A 36 20.08 -6.78 -21.13
C ALA A 36 18.64 -7.02 -20.68
N SER A 37 18.01 -6.08 -19.95
CA SER A 37 16.71 -6.31 -19.32
C SER A 37 15.81 -5.07 -19.34
N THR A 38 14.52 -5.30 -19.09
CA THR A 38 13.51 -4.25 -18.93
C THR A 38 12.75 -4.50 -17.64
N VAL A 39 12.63 -3.48 -16.80
CA VAL A 39 11.74 -3.47 -15.65
C VAL A 39 10.64 -2.45 -15.89
N TYR A 40 9.40 -2.87 -15.74
CA TYR A 40 8.26 -1.98 -15.63
C TYR A 40 7.98 -1.70 -14.17
N LEU A 41 7.93 -0.42 -13.80
CA LEU A 41 7.69 0.02 -12.42
C LEU A 41 6.35 0.75 -12.37
N PHE A 42 5.44 0.24 -11.56
CA PHE A 42 4.05 0.69 -11.48
C PHE A 42 3.70 1.17 -10.07
N GLY A 43 3.00 2.31 -9.99
CA GLY A 43 2.49 2.86 -8.75
C GLY A 43 1.09 2.33 -8.43
N THR A 44 0.90 1.73 -7.26
CA THR A 44 -0.36 1.14 -6.81
C THR A 44 -1.10 2.01 -5.81
N LEU A 45 -2.40 1.75 -5.65
CA LEU A 45 -3.24 2.19 -4.54
C LEU A 45 -3.74 0.97 -3.76
N HIS A 46 -3.73 1.09 -2.43
CA HIS A 46 -4.18 0.04 -1.51
C HIS A 46 -5.71 0.00 -1.31
N VAL A 47 -6.44 0.83 -1.99
CA VAL A 47 -7.90 0.84 -2.07
C VAL A 47 -8.31 1.12 -3.50
N GLY A 48 -9.48 0.68 -3.91
CA GLY A 48 -9.95 0.88 -5.27
C GLY A 48 -11.46 1.06 -5.37
N LYS A 49 -11.88 1.28 -6.60
CA LYS A 49 -13.29 1.29 -7.01
C LYS A 49 -13.42 0.48 -8.30
N PRO A 50 -14.60 -0.11 -8.59
CA PRO A 50 -14.78 -0.89 -9.81
C PRO A 50 -14.44 -0.11 -11.11
N GLU A 51 -14.73 1.19 -11.13
CA GLU A 51 -14.48 2.07 -12.28
C GLU A 51 -12.99 2.33 -12.54
N LEU A 52 -12.10 1.98 -11.62
CA LEU A 52 -10.66 2.05 -11.83
C LEU A 52 -10.12 0.87 -12.65
N TYR A 53 -10.97 -0.09 -12.97
CA TYR A 53 -10.59 -1.29 -13.75
C TYR A 53 -11.36 -1.36 -15.08
N PRO A 54 -10.77 -2.01 -16.10
CA PRO A 54 -9.41 -2.57 -16.11
C PRO A 54 -8.33 -1.48 -16.05
N LEU A 55 -7.11 -1.86 -15.68
CA LEU A 55 -5.95 -0.97 -15.79
C LEU A 55 -5.72 -0.58 -17.27
N SER A 56 -4.91 0.46 -17.50
CA SER A 56 -4.63 0.93 -18.85
C SER A 56 -4.13 -0.21 -19.76
N ARG A 57 -4.40 -0.10 -21.05
CA ARG A 57 -3.88 -1.06 -22.04
C ARG A 57 -2.36 -1.19 -21.94
N GLN A 58 -1.67 -0.07 -21.72
CA GLN A 58 -0.22 -0.04 -21.62
C GLN A 58 0.29 -0.79 -20.38
N THR A 59 -0.38 -0.60 -19.22
CA THR A 59 -0.07 -1.34 -17.98
C THR A 59 -0.29 -2.84 -18.17
N ASN A 60 -1.42 -3.23 -18.77
CA ASN A 60 -1.72 -4.64 -19.01
C ASN A 60 -0.73 -5.29 -20.00
N LEU A 61 -0.29 -4.57 -21.04
CA LEU A 61 0.74 -5.05 -21.96
C LEU A 61 2.09 -5.18 -21.28
N ALA A 62 2.48 -4.25 -20.42
CA ALA A 62 3.72 -4.33 -19.65
C ALA A 62 3.70 -5.54 -18.70
N LEU A 63 2.59 -5.75 -18.00
CA LEU A 63 2.38 -6.89 -17.11
C LEU A 63 2.42 -8.23 -17.91
N ALA A 64 1.76 -8.28 -19.04
CA ALA A 64 1.76 -9.46 -19.92
C ALA A 64 3.17 -9.79 -20.43
N ALA A 65 3.94 -8.78 -20.82
CA ALA A 65 5.30 -8.94 -21.36
C ALA A 65 6.35 -9.31 -20.29
N SER A 66 6.01 -9.21 -19.01
CA SER A 66 6.92 -9.51 -17.90
C SER A 66 6.86 -11.00 -17.54
N GLU A 67 7.99 -11.56 -17.11
CA GLU A 67 8.10 -12.95 -16.67
C GLU A 67 7.76 -13.10 -15.17
N ARG A 68 8.06 -12.05 -14.39
CA ARG A 68 7.87 -12.02 -12.94
C ARG A 68 7.10 -10.79 -12.50
N LEU A 69 6.32 -10.94 -11.44
CA LEU A 69 5.69 -9.84 -10.70
C LEU A 69 6.40 -9.68 -9.36
N TYR A 70 6.88 -8.47 -9.08
CA TYR A 70 7.35 -8.07 -7.76
C TYR A 70 6.34 -7.11 -7.14
N LEU A 71 5.93 -7.38 -5.91
CA LEU A 71 5.13 -6.50 -5.06
C LEU A 71 5.99 -5.99 -3.91
N GLU A 72 5.51 -5.01 -3.16
CA GLU A 72 6.17 -4.63 -1.90
C GLU A 72 6.32 -5.87 -1.01
N VAL A 73 5.22 -6.59 -0.76
CA VAL A 73 5.20 -7.85 -0.02
C VAL A 73 4.49 -8.91 -0.85
N SER A 74 5.09 -10.08 -0.99
CA SER A 74 4.41 -11.24 -1.55
C SER A 74 3.58 -11.93 -0.47
N LEU A 75 2.27 -11.99 -0.68
CA LEU A 75 1.34 -12.67 0.23
C LEU A 75 1.06 -14.12 -0.20
N THR A 76 1.71 -14.57 -1.26
CA THR A 76 1.64 -15.97 -1.73
C THR A 76 2.57 -16.87 -0.93
N ASP A 77 3.53 -16.31 -0.22
CA ASP A 77 4.43 -17.07 0.62
C ASP A 77 3.75 -17.34 1.98
N ALA A 78 3.43 -18.59 2.26
CA ALA A 78 2.83 -19.03 3.52
C ALA A 78 3.71 -18.69 4.74
N THR A 79 5.00 -18.41 4.52
CA THR A 79 5.95 -17.96 5.55
C THR A 79 5.84 -16.46 5.84
N SER A 80 5.14 -15.69 5.01
CA SER A 80 4.99 -14.24 5.19
C SER A 80 4.18 -13.87 6.43
N VAL A 81 3.25 -14.72 6.87
CA VAL A 81 2.49 -14.57 8.11
C VAL A 81 2.97 -15.63 9.11
N ASN A 82 3.99 -15.33 9.84
CA ASN A 82 4.52 -16.17 10.90
C ASN A 82 4.13 -15.64 12.30
N VAL A 83 4.52 -16.37 13.34
CA VAL A 83 4.24 -16.00 14.75
C VAL A 83 4.77 -14.61 15.09
N ASP A 84 5.94 -14.24 14.58
CA ASP A 84 6.57 -12.94 14.86
C ASP A 84 5.78 -11.79 14.20
N THR A 85 5.29 -12.00 12.99
CA THR A 85 4.44 -11.04 12.29
C THR A 85 3.11 -10.83 13.02
N ALA A 86 2.48 -11.93 13.48
CA ALA A 86 1.26 -11.83 14.27
C ALA A 86 1.52 -11.11 15.61
N ALA A 87 2.62 -11.43 16.31
CA ALA A 87 3.01 -10.79 17.57
C ALA A 87 3.37 -9.30 17.41
N ALA A 88 3.82 -8.87 16.23
CA ALA A 88 4.04 -7.45 15.94
C ALA A 88 2.72 -6.64 15.89
N ALA A 89 1.62 -7.25 15.46
CA ALA A 89 0.34 -6.59 15.24
C ALA A 89 -0.67 -6.79 16.38
N MET A 90 -0.55 -7.87 17.11
CA MET A 90 -1.54 -8.32 18.10
C MET A 90 -0.90 -8.42 19.49
N TYR A 91 -1.71 -8.24 20.52
CA TYR A 91 -1.32 -8.57 21.88
C TYR A 91 -1.35 -10.07 22.11
N GLY A 92 -0.41 -10.55 22.93
CA GLY A 92 -0.42 -11.94 23.43
C GLY A 92 -1.53 -12.18 24.44
N ASP A 93 -1.66 -13.45 24.85
CA ASP A 93 -2.69 -13.88 25.78
C ASP A 93 -2.66 -13.09 27.10
N GLY A 94 -3.85 -12.77 27.59
CA GLY A 94 -4.05 -12.03 28.84
C GLY A 94 -3.84 -10.52 28.73
N ILE A 95 -3.44 -9.98 27.57
CA ILE A 95 -3.28 -8.56 27.33
C ILE A 95 -4.36 -8.10 26.34
N SER A 96 -5.02 -6.99 26.66
CA SER A 96 -6.00 -6.38 25.76
C SER A 96 -5.74 -4.89 25.55
N LEU A 97 -6.22 -4.39 24.42
CA LEU A 97 -6.18 -2.97 24.10
C LEU A 97 -6.78 -2.10 25.21
N GLY A 98 -7.89 -2.54 25.83
CA GLY A 98 -8.55 -1.82 26.92
C GLY A 98 -7.70 -1.64 28.18
N GLN A 99 -6.69 -2.50 28.40
CA GLN A 99 -5.73 -2.34 29.49
C GLN A 99 -4.59 -1.36 29.15
N LYS A 100 -4.47 -1.00 27.88
CA LYS A 100 -3.36 -0.18 27.35
C LYS A 100 -3.75 1.24 26.97
N LEU A 101 -5.05 1.51 26.84
CA LEU A 101 -5.57 2.80 26.44
C LEU A 101 -6.38 3.46 27.57
N PRO A 102 -6.40 4.80 27.64
CA PRO A 102 -7.33 5.52 28.52
C PRO A 102 -8.79 5.21 28.22
N ALA A 103 -9.64 5.19 29.24
CA ALA A 103 -11.07 4.87 29.10
C ALA A 103 -11.77 5.75 28.05
N ALA A 104 -11.51 7.07 28.07
CA ALA A 104 -12.10 8.00 27.09
C ALA A 104 -11.71 7.69 25.64
N LEU A 105 -10.48 7.20 25.39
CA LEU A 105 -10.07 6.77 24.06
C LEU A 105 -10.77 5.45 23.67
N MET A 106 -10.90 4.52 24.62
CA MET A 106 -11.64 3.27 24.39
C MET A 106 -13.11 3.48 24.05
N GLU A 107 -13.76 4.48 24.66
CA GLU A 107 -15.14 4.85 24.30
C GLU A 107 -15.24 5.31 22.84
N LYS A 108 -14.31 6.17 22.37
CA LYS A 108 -14.24 6.60 20.97
C LYS A 108 -14.00 5.40 20.03
N VAL A 109 -13.05 4.55 20.37
CA VAL A 109 -12.78 3.31 19.62
C VAL A 109 -14.03 2.45 19.51
N SER A 110 -14.70 2.17 20.64
CA SER A 110 -15.90 1.33 20.68
C SER A 110 -17.04 1.90 19.83
N ALA A 111 -17.25 3.22 19.86
CA ALA A 111 -18.22 3.91 19.02
C ALA A 111 -17.93 3.74 17.52
N ARG A 112 -16.63 3.81 17.14
CA ARG A 112 -16.22 3.58 15.74
C ARG A 112 -16.38 2.14 15.29
N LEU A 113 -15.96 1.19 16.11
CA LEU A 113 -16.12 -0.24 15.82
C LEU A 113 -17.60 -0.59 15.63
N ALA A 114 -18.49 -0.07 16.47
CA ALA A 114 -19.92 -0.25 16.33
C ALA A 114 -20.46 0.30 14.99
N ARG A 115 -20.01 1.51 14.60
CA ARG A 115 -20.39 2.12 13.32
C ARG A 115 -19.98 1.29 12.11
N TYR A 116 -18.81 0.62 12.17
CA TYR A 116 -18.31 -0.24 11.10
C TYR A 116 -18.77 -1.69 11.23
N GLN A 117 -19.54 -2.04 12.26
CA GLN A 117 -19.93 -3.41 12.59
C GLN A 117 -18.70 -4.34 12.70
N PHE A 118 -17.59 -3.79 13.15
CA PHE A 118 -16.36 -4.56 13.30
C PHE A 118 -16.34 -5.29 14.64
N PRO A 119 -15.92 -6.58 14.69
CA PRO A 119 -15.92 -7.38 15.92
C PRO A 119 -15.03 -6.78 17.01
N GLN A 120 -15.62 -6.36 18.12
CA GLN A 120 -14.91 -5.74 19.23
C GLN A 120 -13.85 -6.66 19.83
N GLU A 121 -14.15 -7.95 19.95
CA GLU A 121 -13.22 -8.96 20.49
C GLU A 121 -11.93 -9.04 19.66
N LEU A 122 -12.02 -8.93 18.34
CA LEU A 122 -10.86 -8.90 17.46
C LEU A 122 -10.07 -7.61 17.65
N ALA A 123 -10.75 -6.46 17.71
CA ALA A 123 -10.12 -5.17 17.92
C ALA A 123 -9.37 -5.10 19.26
N LEU A 124 -9.90 -5.71 20.31
CA LEU A 124 -9.27 -5.75 21.65
C LEU A 124 -7.95 -6.52 21.67
N LYS A 125 -7.70 -7.39 20.71
CA LYS A 125 -6.41 -8.09 20.55
C LYS A 125 -5.40 -7.30 19.75
N MET A 126 -5.82 -6.29 18.97
CA MET A 126 -4.93 -5.48 18.14
C MET A 126 -4.09 -4.52 18.96
N LYS A 127 -2.83 -4.30 18.57
CA LYS A 127 -2.06 -3.16 19.05
C LYS A 127 -2.63 -1.85 18.49
N PRO A 128 -2.45 -0.69 19.15
CA PRO A 128 -3.09 0.56 18.73
C PRO A 128 -2.78 0.95 17.27
N TRP A 129 -1.55 0.69 16.81
CA TRP A 129 -1.17 0.99 15.44
C TRP A 129 -1.92 0.12 14.41
N MET A 130 -2.12 -1.17 14.70
CA MET A 130 -2.86 -2.07 13.83
C MET A 130 -4.33 -1.67 13.75
N LEU A 131 -4.91 -1.33 14.91
CA LEU A 131 -6.28 -0.84 14.95
C LEU A 131 -6.42 0.46 14.15
N GLY A 132 -5.49 1.43 14.30
CA GLY A 132 -5.51 2.67 13.51
C GLY A 132 -5.53 2.40 12.01
N GLN A 133 -4.65 1.54 11.51
CA GLN A 133 -4.66 1.14 10.10
C GLN A 133 -5.98 0.47 9.67
N THR A 134 -6.53 -0.39 10.54
CA THR A 134 -7.81 -1.06 10.28
C THR A 134 -8.95 -0.05 10.16
N LEU A 135 -9.01 0.94 11.06
CA LEU A 135 -10.04 1.98 11.05
C LEU A 135 -9.95 2.85 9.79
N LEU A 136 -8.75 3.22 9.32
CA LEU A 136 -8.56 3.94 8.06
C LEU A 136 -9.14 3.17 6.86
N LEU A 137 -8.85 1.86 6.77
CA LEU A 137 -9.38 1.02 5.70
C LEU A 137 -10.90 0.85 5.77
N LEU A 138 -11.45 0.69 6.97
CA LEU A 138 -12.90 0.60 7.18
C LEU A 138 -13.61 1.91 6.81
N GLU A 139 -13.02 3.07 7.14
CA GLU A 139 -13.60 4.36 6.73
C GLU A 139 -13.49 4.55 5.21
N ALA A 140 -12.36 4.21 4.59
CA ALA A 140 -12.21 4.24 3.15
C ALA A 140 -13.27 3.36 2.46
N LYS A 141 -13.48 2.13 2.96
CA LYS A 141 -14.53 1.22 2.46
C LYS A 141 -15.92 1.82 2.61
N ARG A 142 -16.22 2.44 3.73
CA ARG A 142 -17.50 3.13 3.97
C ARG A 142 -17.74 4.29 3.00
N ARG A 143 -16.67 4.94 2.53
CA ARG A 143 -16.69 6.02 1.51
C ARG A 143 -16.67 5.48 0.09
N GLY A 144 -16.77 4.15 -0.09
CA GLY A 144 -16.82 3.50 -1.41
C GLY A 144 -15.45 3.21 -2.03
N TYR A 145 -14.37 3.29 -1.25
CA TYR A 145 -13.02 2.89 -1.65
C TYR A 145 -12.68 1.54 -1.01
N ASP A 146 -12.87 0.46 -1.76
CA ASP A 146 -12.75 -0.90 -1.22
C ASP A 146 -11.29 -1.37 -1.21
N PRO A 147 -10.73 -1.79 -0.04
CA PRO A 147 -9.42 -2.42 0.04
C PRO A 147 -9.34 -3.73 -0.77
N GLU A 148 -10.45 -4.46 -0.95
CA GLU A 148 -10.49 -5.68 -1.76
C GLU A 148 -10.28 -5.39 -3.26
N LEU A 149 -10.44 -4.13 -3.65
CA LEU A 149 -10.16 -3.63 -5.00
C LEU A 149 -8.81 -2.91 -5.09
N ALA A 150 -7.87 -3.18 -4.18
CA ALA A 150 -6.50 -2.69 -4.30
C ALA A 150 -5.82 -3.22 -5.56
N ASN A 151 -4.93 -2.42 -6.14
CA ASN A 151 -4.27 -2.79 -7.39
C ASN A 151 -3.44 -4.06 -7.26
N GLU A 152 -2.88 -4.31 -6.09
CA GLU A 152 -2.07 -5.49 -5.79
C GLU A 152 -2.85 -6.78 -6.05
N PHE A 153 -4.16 -6.83 -5.70
CA PHE A 153 -4.99 -8.00 -5.94
C PHE A 153 -5.21 -8.25 -7.42
N TYR A 154 -5.53 -7.20 -8.18
CA TYR A 154 -5.67 -7.30 -9.63
C TYR A 154 -4.38 -7.85 -10.29
N LEU A 155 -3.21 -7.32 -9.89
CA LEU A 155 -1.92 -7.74 -10.40
C LEU A 155 -1.60 -9.20 -10.01
N MET A 156 -1.89 -9.58 -8.76
CA MET A 156 -1.69 -10.96 -8.28
C MET A 156 -2.58 -11.95 -9.01
N ASP A 157 -3.85 -11.63 -9.21
CA ASP A 157 -4.80 -12.51 -9.90
C ASP A 157 -4.39 -12.71 -11.35
N TYR A 158 -3.96 -11.63 -12.03
CA TYR A 158 -3.39 -11.74 -13.36
C TYR A 158 -2.14 -12.64 -13.39
N ALA A 159 -1.20 -12.41 -12.47
CA ALA A 159 0.04 -13.16 -12.43
C ALA A 159 -0.21 -14.64 -12.13
N ARG A 160 -1.13 -14.98 -11.23
CA ARG A 160 -1.55 -16.35 -10.94
C ARG A 160 -2.17 -17.03 -12.17
N ALA A 161 -3.11 -16.34 -12.83
CA ALA A 161 -3.75 -16.87 -14.05
C ALA A 161 -2.75 -17.08 -15.19
N ALA A 162 -1.70 -16.26 -15.27
CA ALA A 162 -0.62 -16.35 -16.26
C ALA A 162 0.57 -17.22 -15.80
N HIS A 163 0.47 -17.91 -14.66
CA HIS A 163 1.52 -18.74 -14.05
C HIS A 163 2.86 -18.02 -13.87
N LYS A 164 2.83 -16.71 -13.59
CA LYS A 164 4.02 -15.91 -13.30
C LYS A 164 4.45 -16.07 -11.86
N GLU A 165 5.75 -16.02 -11.63
CA GLU A 165 6.32 -15.98 -10.28
C GLU A 165 5.97 -14.64 -9.61
N ILE A 166 5.47 -14.71 -8.36
CA ILE A 166 5.11 -13.53 -7.54
C ILE A 166 6.09 -13.46 -6.37
N LEU A 167 6.82 -12.36 -6.30
CA LEU A 167 7.90 -12.13 -5.35
C LEU A 167 7.67 -10.85 -4.54
N GLY A 168 8.26 -10.76 -3.35
CA GLY A 168 8.26 -9.56 -2.52
C GLY A 168 9.58 -8.78 -2.66
N LEU A 169 9.48 -7.46 -2.70
CA LEU A 169 10.64 -6.59 -2.47
C LEU A 169 11.00 -6.53 -0.97
N GLU A 170 10.05 -6.78 -0.09
CA GLU A 170 10.16 -6.74 1.36
C GLU A 170 9.35 -7.89 1.96
N THR A 171 9.59 -8.16 3.22
CA THR A 171 8.77 -9.08 4.00
C THR A 171 7.70 -8.33 4.79
N LEU A 172 6.62 -9.02 5.13
CA LEU A 172 5.57 -8.50 6.00
C LEU A 172 6.13 -8.11 7.38
N SER A 173 7.06 -8.90 7.90
CA SER A 173 7.71 -8.65 9.18
C SER A 173 8.53 -7.35 9.15
N GLU A 174 9.25 -7.05 8.05
CA GLU A 174 9.96 -5.78 7.87
C GLU A 174 8.98 -4.59 7.92
N GLN A 175 7.83 -4.69 7.24
CA GLN A 175 6.82 -3.62 7.25
C GLN A 175 6.17 -3.44 8.63
N PHE A 176 5.78 -4.52 9.30
CA PHE A 176 5.16 -4.45 10.62
C PHE A 176 6.11 -3.90 11.68
N ALA A 177 7.39 -4.24 11.58
CA ALA A 177 8.40 -3.72 12.50
C ALA A 177 8.50 -2.18 12.48
N ILE A 178 8.13 -1.51 11.38
CA ILE A 178 8.12 -0.04 11.31
C ILE A 178 7.15 0.54 12.35
N PHE A 179 5.98 -0.08 12.49
CA PHE A 179 4.94 0.34 13.42
C PHE A 179 5.20 -0.17 14.83
N ASP A 180 5.62 -1.42 14.97
CA ASP A 180 5.81 -2.05 16.27
C ASP A 180 6.97 -1.44 17.06
N ARG A 181 7.94 -0.80 16.37
CA ARG A 181 9.03 -0.02 17.00
C ARG A 181 8.57 1.30 17.60
N MET A 182 7.33 1.74 17.39
CA MET A 182 6.79 2.89 18.11
C MET A 182 6.62 2.56 19.58
N SER A 183 6.93 3.53 20.46
CA SER A 183 6.58 3.40 21.87
C SER A 183 5.06 3.30 22.05
N GLN A 184 4.60 2.80 23.18
CA GLN A 184 3.16 2.74 23.49
C GLN A 184 2.49 4.11 23.37
N ALA A 185 3.14 5.18 23.85
CA ALA A 185 2.63 6.54 23.75
C ALA A 185 2.50 7.00 22.29
N GLN A 186 3.47 6.67 21.43
CA GLN A 186 3.41 6.98 20.00
C GLN A 186 2.31 6.18 19.29
N GLN A 187 2.13 4.91 19.60
CA GLN A 187 1.05 4.10 19.05
C GLN A 187 -0.33 4.62 19.48
N GLN A 188 -0.46 5.04 20.74
CA GLN A 188 -1.70 5.68 21.25
C GLN A 188 -1.97 6.99 20.50
N ALA A 189 -0.97 7.88 20.41
CA ALA A 189 -1.13 9.15 19.70
C ALA A 189 -1.45 8.95 18.21
N PHE A 190 -0.85 7.95 17.56
CA PHE A 190 -1.20 7.58 16.19
C PHE A 190 -2.67 7.16 16.07
N LEU A 191 -3.19 6.33 16.99
CA LEU A 191 -4.59 5.92 17.00
C LEU A 191 -5.53 7.12 17.26
N GLU A 192 -5.19 8.02 18.20
CA GLU A 192 -5.95 9.23 18.48
C GLU A 192 -6.03 10.15 17.25
N GLN A 193 -4.91 10.36 16.57
CA GLN A 193 -4.82 11.16 15.35
C GLN A 193 -5.62 10.52 14.22
N THR A 194 -5.53 9.20 14.06
CA THR A 194 -6.33 8.44 13.09
C THR A 194 -7.84 8.62 13.34
N LEU A 195 -8.29 8.54 14.59
CA LEU A 195 -9.69 8.77 14.92
C LEU A 195 -10.14 10.19 14.58
N ALA A 196 -9.30 11.19 14.83
CA ALA A 196 -9.60 12.58 14.47
C ALA A 196 -9.64 12.76 12.93
N GLU A 197 -8.70 12.15 12.21
CA GLU A 197 -8.62 12.20 10.76
C GLU A 197 -9.86 11.62 10.07
N ILE A 198 -10.33 10.45 10.49
CA ILE A 198 -11.52 9.83 9.90
C ILE A 198 -12.82 10.57 10.25
N GLU A 199 -12.81 11.43 11.28
CA GLU A 199 -13.91 12.33 11.66
C GLU A 199 -13.88 13.64 10.90
N ASP A 200 -12.73 14.01 10.35
CA ASP A 200 -12.59 15.24 9.60
C ASP A 200 -13.39 15.20 8.30
N SER A 201 -14.09 16.29 8.01
CA SER A 201 -14.90 16.39 6.78
C SER A 201 -14.07 16.34 5.51
N SER A 202 -12.79 16.70 5.58
CA SER A 202 -11.85 16.69 4.44
C SER A 202 -11.29 15.31 4.13
N PHE A 203 -11.51 14.29 4.96
CA PHE A 203 -10.97 12.93 4.71
C PHE A 203 -11.36 12.38 3.34
N GLU A 204 -12.66 12.52 2.99
CA GLU A 204 -13.15 12.04 1.69
C GLU A 204 -12.54 12.81 0.52
N ASP A 205 -12.44 14.13 0.65
CA ASP A 205 -11.86 14.98 -0.40
C ASP A 205 -10.39 14.66 -0.64
N ARG A 206 -9.62 14.44 0.42
CA ARG A 206 -8.20 14.04 0.32
C ARG A 206 -8.05 12.64 -0.30
N LEU A 207 -8.86 11.67 0.14
CA LEU A 207 -8.85 10.34 -0.44
C LEU A 207 -9.21 10.38 -1.93
N LYS A 208 -10.21 11.17 -2.27
CA LYS A 208 -10.61 11.41 -3.67
C LYS A 208 -9.49 12.07 -4.47
N ALA A 209 -8.85 13.11 -3.95
CA ALA A 209 -7.75 13.80 -4.62
C ALA A 209 -6.58 12.84 -4.92
N MET A 210 -6.22 11.99 -3.98
CA MET A 210 -5.17 10.97 -4.16
C MET A 210 -5.56 9.96 -5.25
N VAL A 211 -6.79 9.46 -5.23
CA VAL A 211 -7.29 8.50 -6.23
C VAL A 211 -7.39 9.15 -7.61
N ASP A 212 -7.87 10.39 -7.71
CA ASP A 212 -7.96 11.13 -8.97
C ASP A 212 -6.55 11.41 -9.54
N ALA A 213 -5.60 11.81 -8.71
CA ALA A 213 -4.21 12.02 -9.12
C ALA A 213 -3.61 10.72 -9.69
N TRP A 214 -3.84 9.61 -9.00
CA TRP A 214 -3.41 8.30 -9.48
C TRP A 214 -4.12 7.90 -10.79
N ALA A 215 -5.43 8.05 -10.88
CA ALA A 215 -6.21 7.69 -12.06
C ALA A 215 -5.79 8.49 -13.31
N ASN A 216 -5.30 9.72 -13.12
CA ASN A 216 -4.79 10.56 -14.20
C ASN A 216 -3.28 10.40 -14.44
N ALA A 217 -2.60 9.50 -13.73
CA ALA A 217 -1.14 9.34 -13.74
C ALA A 217 -0.39 10.66 -13.46
N ASP A 218 -0.95 11.50 -12.58
CA ASP A 218 -0.39 12.81 -12.24
C ASP A 218 0.62 12.70 -11.09
N ALA A 219 1.88 12.52 -11.46
CA ALA A 219 2.99 12.42 -10.51
C ALA A 219 3.16 13.69 -9.66
N ARG A 220 2.81 14.88 -10.21
CA ARG A 220 2.95 16.14 -9.47
C ARG A 220 1.89 16.28 -8.39
N ALA A 221 0.64 15.91 -8.69
CA ALA A 221 -0.42 15.91 -7.71
C ALA A 221 -0.14 14.90 -6.59
N LEU A 222 0.33 13.69 -6.91
CA LEU A 222 0.75 12.70 -5.90
C LEU A 222 1.93 13.19 -5.05
N GLU A 223 2.89 13.90 -5.65
CA GLU A 223 3.99 14.52 -4.90
C GLU A 223 3.46 15.62 -3.96
N ALA A 224 2.51 16.42 -4.40
CA ALA A 224 1.90 17.46 -3.58
C ALA A 224 1.20 16.86 -2.35
N GLU A 225 0.47 15.75 -2.50
CA GLU A 225 -0.13 15.02 -1.39
C GLU A 225 0.95 14.52 -0.40
N LEU A 226 2.03 13.92 -0.91
CA LEU A 226 3.14 13.48 -0.06
C LEU A 226 3.79 14.63 0.69
N GLN A 227 3.97 15.80 0.05
CA GLN A 227 4.52 16.99 0.71
C GLN A 227 3.55 17.55 1.75
N TYR A 228 2.25 17.58 1.45
CA TYR A 228 1.24 17.98 2.43
C TYR A 228 1.31 17.12 3.69
N GLU A 229 1.34 15.79 3.55
CA GLU A 229 1.47 14.88 4.69
C GLU A 229 2.74 15.15 5.51
N LYS A 230 3.87 15.46 4.86
CA LYS A 230 5.14 15.81 5.54
C LYS A 230 5.05 17.09 6.39
N THR A 231 4.10 17.97 6.14
CA THR A 231 3.93 19.23 6.88
C THR A 231 3.00 19.10 8.07
N GLN A 232 2.32 17.97 8.23
CA GLN A 232 1.37 17.79 9.34
C GLN A 232 2.09 17.61 10.68
N ASP A 233 1.54 18.19 11.74
CA ASP A 233 2.00 17.93 13.11
C ASP A 233 1.39 16.64 13.65
N SER A 234 1.96 15.52 13.26
CA SER A 234 1.45 14.20 13.59
C SER A 234 2.55 13.18 13.82
N VAL A 235 2.22 12.11 14.54
CA VAL A 235 3.09 10.91 14.68
C VAL A 235 3.33 10.28 13.32
N PHE A 236 2.32 10.29 12.45
CA PHE A 236 2.46 9.80 11.09
C PHE A 236 3.53 10.58 10.33
N ALA A 237 3.44 11.90 10.27
CA ALA A 237 4.38 12.75 9.54
C ALA A 237 5.81 12.70 10.11
N SER A 238 5.94 12.77 11.44
CA SER A 238 7.24 12.92 12.10
C SER A 238 8.01 11.62 12.32
N ILE A 239 7.30 10.50 12.49
CA ILE A 239 7.90 9.21 12.87
C ILE A 239 7.71 8.15 11.78
N LEU A 240 6.47 8.00 11.30
CA LEU A 240 6.15 6.91 10.38
C LEU A 240 6.51 7.23 8.93
N LEU A 241 6.17 8.41 8.44
CA LEU A 241 6.35 8.75 7.03
C LEU A 241 7.82 8.66 6.56
N PRO A 242 8.84 9.13 7.33
CA PRO A 242 10.24 8.93 6.96
C PRO A 242 10.62 7.45 6.83
N ARG A 243 10.10 6.60 7.72
CA ARG A 243 10.37 5.15 7.72
C ARG A 243 9.59 4.43 6.63
N LEU A 244 8.32 4.79 6.44
CA LEU A 244 7.44 4.18 5.46
C LEU A 244 7.80 4.55 4.02
N ILE A 245 8.32 5.74 3.80
CA ILE A 245 8.63 6.24 2.46
C ILE A 245 10.15 6.33 2.25
N ASP A 246 10.84 7.20 2.98
CA ASP A 246 12.21 7.57 2.61
C ASP A 246 13.22 6.43 2.82
N GLU A 247 13.13 5.71 3.96
CA GLU A 247 14.00 4.56 4.26
C GLU A 247 13.70 3.38 3.31
N ARG A 248 12.42 3.06 3.10
CA ARG A 248 12.01 1.98 2.20
C ARG A 248 12.36 2.29 0.74
N ASN A 249 12.18 3.54 0.29
CA ASN A 249 12.57 3.94 -1.06
C ASN A 249 14.04 3.64 -1.35
N ARG A 250 14.93 3.80 -0.36
CA ARG A 250 16.34 3.48 -0.52
C ARG A 250 16.55 1.98 -0.77
N VAL A 251 15.96 1.15 0.08
CA VAL A 251 16.09 -0.31 0.00
C VAL A 251 15.43 -0.86 -1.27
N MET A 252 14.19 -0.45 -1.55
CA MET A 252 13.48 -0.89 -2.75
C MET A 252 14.20 -0.46 -4.04
N ALA A 253 14.75 0.78 -4.09
CA ALA A 253 15.51 1.22 -5.25
C ALA A 253 16.79 0.41 -5.46
N ASP A 254 17.46 -0.08 -4.39
CA ASP A 254 18.61 -0.99 -4.49
C ASP A 254 18.16 -2.34 -5.10
N ARG A 255 17.12 -2.94 -4.55
CA ARG A 255 16.57 -4.22 -5.03
C ARG A 255 16.08 -4.12 -6.49
N ILE A 256 15.38 -3.03 -6.87
CA ILE A 256 14.93 -2.80 -8.26
C ILE A 256 16.14 -2.61 -9.21
N ALA A 257 17.19 -1.93 -8.76
CA ALA A 257 18.40 -1.77 -9.55
C ALA A 257 19.08 -3.12 -9.83
N ASP A 258 19.10 -4.04 -8.86
CA ASP A 258 19.66 -5.37 -9.03
C ASP A 258 18.79 -6.24 -9.96
N ILE A 259 17.47 -6.19 -9.84
CA ILE A 259 16.53 -6.82 -10.77
C ILE A 259 16.77 -6.31 -12.20
N ALA A 260 16.95 -5.00 -12.38
CA ALA A 260 17.15 -4.39 -13.68
C ALA A 260 18.50 -4.75 -14.32
N ARG A 261 19.54 -5.05 -13.53
CA ARG A 261 20.87 -5.41 -14.05
C ARG A 261 20.98 -6.86 -14.49
N SER A 262 20.31 -7.78 -13.79
CA SER A 262 20.57 -9.21 -13.92
C SER A 262 19.32 -10.08 -14.05
N GLY A 263 18.14 -9.49 -13.82
CA GLY A 263 16.89 -10.24 -13.81
C GLY A 263 16.24 -10.41 -15.18
N PRO A 264 15.27 -11.32 -15.28
CA PRO A 264 14.37 -11.39 -16.42
C PRO A 264 13.50 -10.14 -16.50
N LYS A 265 12.80 -9.97 -17.63
CA LYS A 265 11.83 -8.87 -17.76
C LYS A 265 10.79 -8.95 -16.65
N SER A 266 10.70 -7.90 -15.84
CA SER A 266 9.94 -7.91 -14.60
C SER A 266 8.96 -6.75 -14.52
N PHE A 267 7.81 -7.01 -13.88
CA PHE A 267 6.85 -5.98 -13.47
C PHE A 267 6.98 -5.78 -11.97
N VAL A 268 7.29 -4.58 -11.55
CA VAL A 268 7.46 -4.20 -10.15
C VAL A 268 6.36 -3.23 -9.77
N ALA A 269 5.59 -3.53 -8.73
CA ALA A 269 4.50 -2.71 -8.26
C ALA A 269 4.72 -2.31 -6.80
N VAL A 270 4.72 -1.01 -6.56
CA VAL A 270 4.87 -0.39 -5.24
C VAL A 270 3.87 0.74 -5.07
N GLY A 271 3.52 1.11 -3.86
CA GLY A 271 2.60 2.22 -3.61
C GLY A 271 3.02 3.49 -4.37
N ALA A 272 2.06 4.18 -4.98
CA ALA A 272 2.33 5.29 -5.90
C ALA A 272 3.18 6.41 -5.28
N LEU A 273 3.04 6.66 -3.99
CA LEU A 273 3.83 7.67 -3.28
C LEU A 273 5.32 7.33 -3.18
N HIS A 274 5.70 6.06 -3.34
CA HIS A 274 7.10 5.66 -3.43
C HIS A 274 7.79 6.13 -4.71
N LEU A 275 7.03 6.45 -5.76
CA LEU A 275 7.58 6.80 -7.07
C LEU A 275 7.86 8.28 -7.25
N VAL A 276 7.27 9.14 -6.41
CA VAL A 276 7.25 10.60 -6.61
C VAL A 276 8.24 11.33 -5.71
N GLY A 277 8.56 12.56 -6.10
CA GLY A 277 9.45 13.45 -5.37
C GLY A 277 10.94 13.14 -5.54
N LYS A 278 11.78 14.06 -5.03
CA LYS A 278 13.24 14.00 -5.16
C LYS A 278 13.87 12.74 -4.53
N ASP A 279 13.22 12.17 -3.53
CA ASP A 279 13.68 10.96 -2.82
C ASP A 279 12.86 9.72 -3.19
N GLY A 280 12.00 9.83 -4.21
CA GLY A 280 11.25 8.73 -4.78
C GLY A 280 12.15 7.72 -5.51
N ILE A 281 11.63 6.51 -5.69
CA ILE A 281 12.35 5.41 -6.34
C ILE A 281 12.80 5.80 -7.76
N VAL A 282 11.95 6.50 -8.51
CA VAL A 282 12.25 6.94 -9.89
C VAL A 282 13.51 7.82 -9.91
N GLU A 283 13.58 8.84 -9.05
CA GLU A 283 14.73 9.74 -9.00
C GLU A 283 15.99 9.06 -8.43
N ARG A 284 15.82 8.13 -7.49
CA ARG A 284 16.93 7.31 -6.98
C ARG A 284 17.54 6.44 -8.06
N LEU A 285 16.74 5.85 -8.94
CA LEU A 285 17.23 5.05 -10.06
C LEU A 285 17.90 5.92 -11.13
N ARG A 286 17.33 7.09 -11.44
CA ARG A 286 17.96 8.06 -12.36
C ARG A 286 19.35 8.50 -11.88
N ARG A 287 19.49 8.82 -10.59
CA ARG A 287 20.79 9.16 -9.99
C ARG A 287 21.81 8.03 -10.02
N ARG A 288 21.37 6.77 -10.16
CA ARG A 288 22.23 5.60 -10.37
C ARG A 288 22.55 5.31 -11.84
N GLY A 289 22.15 6.21 -12.74
CA GLY A 289 22.44 6.11 -14.17
C GLY A 289 21.46 5.27 -14.97
N PHE A 290 20.33 4.86 -14.38
CA PHE A 290 19.28 4.17 -15.14
C PHE A 290 18.47 5.15 -15.99
N THR A 291 18.17 4.75 -17.23
CA THR A 291 17.18 5.46 -18.06
C THR A 291 15.78 5.06 -17.59
N VAL A 292 15.05 5.99 -16.97
CA VAL A 292 13.70 5.79 -16.46
C VAL A 292 12.73 6.70 -17.20
N ARG A 293 11.83 6.10 -17.99
CA ARG A 293 10.86 6.80 -18.82
C ARG A 293 9.45 6.52 -18.32
N GLN A 294 8.65 7.54 -18.10
CA GLN A 294 7.21 7.39 -17.86
C GLN A 294 6.52 7.01 -19.18
N LEU A 295 5.63 6.01 -19.11
CA LEU A 295 4.91 5.48 -20.25
C LEU A 295 3.52 6.08 -20.38
#